data_167e61b06897f0597c13ee608cbddf67
#
_entry.id   167e61b06897f0597c13ee608cbddf67
#
_cell.length_a   1.000
_cell.length_b   1.000
_cell.length_c   1.000
_cell.angle_alpha   90.00
_cell.angle_beta   90.00
_cell.angle_gamma   90.00
#
_symmetry.space_group_name_H-M   'P 1'
#
loop_
_entity.id
_entity.type
_entity.pdbx_description
1 polymer ?
#
loop_
_entity_poly.entity_id
_entity_poly.type
_entity_poly.pdbx_seq_one_letter_code
_entity_poly.pdbx_strand_id
1 'polypeptide(L)'
;MRFMLRSVAAAVGVSYESLSRDYSQSNYSSSRLALLDDRSLWRILQGWLIRNFRKQIHSEWLDAAVLAGEVKFPDYYTNTEKYQAVRFKPRGWSWIDPTKEIQAYRLAVRSGFMTVSDVIADTAGGQDAEDIFKARRQELDLMDELELVFDTDAAQVDDHGKAQMADPGDPGAQAEPNDDPAQTSDAGSNDDPTDK
;
A
#
# COMPACT_ATOMS: atom_id res chain seq x y z
N MET A 1 4.26 29.87 25.90
CA MET A 1 4.31 28.37 25.95
C MET A 1 4.45 27.73 24.57
N ARG A 2 3.64 28.09 23.56
CA ARG A 2 3.73 27.52 22.19
C ARG A 2 5.12 27.64 21.55
N PHE A 3 5.80 28.76 21.70
CA PHE A 3 7.15 28.96 21.17
C PHE A 3 8.15 27.93 21.73
N MET A 4 8.13 27.69 23.03
CA MET A 4 9.01 26.72 23.67
C MET A 4 8.73 25.29 23.17
N LEU A 5 7.45 24.91 23.05
CA LEU A 5 7.10 23.59 22.50
C LEU A 5 7.53 23.42 21.04
N ARG A 6 7.44 24.47 20.23
CA ARG A 6 7.97 24.44 18.85
C ARG A 6 9.48 24.27 18.80
N SER A 7 10.21 24.95 19.71
CA SER A 7 11.66 24.80 19.79
C SER A 7 12.05 23.37 20.22
N VAL A 8 11.32 22.80 21.18
CA VAL A 8 11.53 21.40 21.59
C VAL A 8 11.18 20.43 20.46
N ALA A 9 10.05 20.61 19.78
CA ALA A 9 9.65 19.79 18.65
C ALA A 9 10.72 19.81 17.54
N ALA A 10 11.20 20.99 17.18
CA ALA A 10 12.28 21.16 16.21
C ALA A 10 13.59 20.49 16.64
N ALA A 11 13.94 20.56 17.92
CA ALA A 11 15.15 19.94 18.46
C ALA A 11 15.05 18.39 18.45
N VAL A 12 13.86 17.83 18.63
CA VAL A 12 13.59 16.38 18.57
C VAL A 12 13.35 15.92 17.12
N GLY A 13 13.09 16.84 16.20
CA GLY A 13 12.85 16.55 14.79
C GLY A 13 11.44 16.03 14.51
N VAL A 14 10.44 16.47 15.29
CA VAL A 14 9.03 16.15 15.06
C VAL A 14 8.21 17.42 14.90
N SER A 15 7.03 17.31 14.30
CA SER A 15 6.11 18.43 14.17
C SER A 15 5.58 18.90 15.52
N TYR A 16 5.23 20.20 15.62
CA TYR A 16 4.61 20.75 16.82
C TYR A 16 3.31 20.02 17.17
N GLU A 17 2.52 19.70 16.18
CA GLU A 17 1.25 18.99 16.31
C GLU A 17 1.44 17.56 16.88
N SER A 18 2.48 16.87 16.43
CA SER A 18 2.83 15.54 16.96
C SER A 18 3.25 15.59 18.42
N LEU A 19 3.99 16.61 18.82
CA LEU A 19 4.46 16.77 20.20
C LEU A 19 3.35 17.26 21.13
N SER A 20 2.63 18.31 20.74
CA SER A 20 1.65 19.01 21.59
C SER A 20 0.24 18.45 21.52
N ARG A 21 -0.10 17.70 20.47
CA ARG A 21 -1.47 17.26 20.13
C ARG A 21 -2.44 18.43 19.93
N ASP A 22 -1.92 19.63 19.68
CA ASP A 22 -2.69 20.84 19.43
C ASP A 22 -2.81 21.13 17.94
N TYR A 23 -3.95 20.78 17.36
CA TYR A 23 -4.28 20.97 15.94
C TYR A 23 -5.10 22.25 15.68
N SER A 24 -5.27 23.10 16.69
CA SER A 24 -6.15 24.30 16.61
C SER A 24 -5.75 25.32 15.56
N GLN A 25 -4.50 25.34 15.13
CA GLN A 25 -3.94 26.28 14.16
C GLN A 25 -3.56 25.62 12.82
N SER A 26 -3.83 24.34 12.67
CA SER A 26 -3.48 23.58 11.47
C SER A 26 -4.72 23.34 10.59
N ASN A 27 -4.51 23.29 9.28
CA ASN A 27 -5.49 22.79 8.33
C ASN A 27 -5.08 21.41 7.82
N TYR A 28 -5.96 20.75 7.06
CA TYR A 28 -5.71 19.42 6.53
C TYR A 28 -4.39 19.31 5.76
N SER A 29 -4.10 20.29 4.89
CA SER A 29 -2.89 20.26 4.06
C SER A 29 -1.62 20.42 4.89
N SER A 30 -1.59 21.34 5.84
CA SER A 30 -0.44 21.54 6.72
C SER A 30 -0.21 20.38 7.66
N SER A 31 -1.27 19.78 8.23
CA SER A 31 -1.18 18.61 9.08
C SER A 31 -0.69 17.38 8.31
N ARG A 32 -1.15 17.22 7.07
CA ARG A 32 -0.67 16.15 6.19
C ARG A 32 0.81 16.28 5.88
N LEU A 33 1.27 17.48 5.53
CA LEU A 33 2.68 17.73 5.24
C LEU A 33 3.55 17.45 6.46
N ALA A 34 3.17 17.97 7.63
CA ALA A 34 3.87 17.71 8.89
C ALA A 34 3.96 16.22 9.23
N LEU A 35 2.87 15.47 9.04
CA LEU A 35 2.87 14.03 9.28
C LEU A 35 3.78 13.27 8.30
N LEU A 36 3.83 13.68 7.03
CA LEU A 36 4.71 13.05 6.03
C LEU A 36 6.18 13.32 6.36
N ASP A 37 6.50 14.51 6.84
CA ASP A 37 7.84 14.88 7.28
C ASP A 37 8.26 14.08 8.53
N ASP A 38 7.40 13.99 9.54
CA ASP A 38 7.59 13.14 10.71
C ASP A 38 7.85 11.67 10.32
N ARG A 39 7.06 11.12 9.39
CA ARG A 39 7.22 9.74 8.90
C ARG A 39 8.57 9.53 8.20
N SER A 40 9.07 10.53 7.50
CA SER A 40 10.38 10.48 6.84
C SER A 40 11.50 10.35 7.87
N LEU A 41 11.46 11.13 8.95
CA LEU A 41 12.40 11.00 10.06
C LEU A 41 12.27 9.62 10.73
N TRP A 42 11.06 9.16 10.99
CA TRP A 42 10.86 7.84 11.65
C TRP A 42 11.36 6.68 10.80
N ARG A 43 11.28 6.76 9.46
CA ARG A 43 11.93 5.76 8.57
C ARG A 43 13.45 5.72 8.77
N ILE A 44 14.08 6.87 8.89
CA ILE A 44 15.52 6.96 9.16
C ILE A 44 15.86 6.29 10.49
N LEU A 45 15.10 6.59 11.54
CA LEU A 45 15.28 6.01 12.88
C LEU A 45 15.02 4.50 12.90
N GLN A 46 13.98 4.02 12.20
CA GLN A 46 13.73 2.59 12.02
C GLN A 46 14.91 1.89 11.33
N GLY A 47 15.43 2.48 10.25
CA GLY A 47 16.60 1.95 9.54
C GLY A 47 17.86 1.94 10.40
N TRP A 48 18.06 2.96 11.23
CA TRP A 48 19.14 3.03 12.18
C TRP A 48 19.02 1.92 13.25
N LEU A 49 17.83 1.75 13.86
CA LEU A 49 17.55 0.73 14.87
C LEU A 49 17.77 -0.69 14.32
N ILE A 50 17.32 -0.94 13.08
CA ILE A 50 17.52 -2.23 12.42
C ILE A 50 19.02 -2.51 12.24
N ARG A 51 19.78 -1.55 11.71
CA ARG A 51 21.21 -1.75 11.41
C ARG A 51 22.07 -1.89 12.66
N ASN A 52 21.83 -1.04 13.67
CA ASN A 52 22.74 -0.92 14.82
C ASN A 52 22.31 -1.76 16.02
N PHE A 53 21.09 -2.29 16.02
CA PHE A 53 20.57 -3.04 17.15
C PHE A 53 20.00 -4.39 16.74
N ARG A 54 18.96 -4.40 15.89
CA ARG A 54 18.24 -5.63 15.60
C ARG A 54 19.06 -6.68 14.86
N LYS A 55 19.88 -6.27 13.88
CA LYS A 55 20.75 -7.20 13.14
C LYS A 55 21.77 -7.86 14.07
N GLN A 56 22.38 -7.09 14.96
CA GLN A 56 23.38 -7.62 15.89
C GLN A 56 22.77 -8.64 16.85
N ILE A 57 21.64 -8.27 17.49
CA ILE A 57 20.93 -9.19 18.39
C ILE A 57 20.51 -10.48 17.66
N HIS A 58 20.00 -10.35 16.43
CA HIS A 58 19.61 -11.54 15.67
C HIS A 58 20.79 -12.45 15.36
N SER A 59 21.92 -11.87 14.98
CA SER A 59 23.15 -12.63 14.70
C SER A 59 23.64 -13.40 15.95
N GLU A 60 23.77 -12.71 17.07
CA GLU A 60 24.20 -13.32 18.33
C GLU A 60 23.19 -14.35 18.87
N TRP A 61 21.90 -14.06 18.74
CA TRP A 61 20.84 -15.02 19.10
C TRP A 61 20.90 -16.28 18.26
N LEU A 62 21.10 -16.13 16.93
CA LEU A 62 21.16 -17.28 16.03
C LEU A 62 22.38 -18.15 16.30
N ASP A 63 23.55 -17.53 16.55
CA ASP A 63 24.78 -18.22 16.94
C ASP A 63 24.56 -19.03 18.25
N ALA A 64 23.94 -18.41 19.24
CA ALA A 64 23.62 -19.07 20.50
C ALA A 64 22.61 -20.22 20.33
N ALA A 65 21.59 -20.04 19.51
CA ALA A 65 20.56 -21.05 19.23
C ALA A 65 21.13 -22.29 18.50
N VAL A 66 22.03 -22.05 17.54
CA VAL A 66 22.76 -23.13 16.85
C VAL A 66 23.69 -23.87 17.81
N LEU A 67 24.43 -23.15 18.66
CA LEU A 67 25.32 -23.73 19.66
C LEU A 67 24.55 -24.56 20.70
N ALA A 68 23.38 -24.09 21.11
CA ALA A 68 22.50 -24.81 22.02
C ALA A 68 21.81 -26.04 21.37
N GLY A 69 21.87 -26.17 20.05
CA GLY A 69 21.23 -27.27 19.31
C GLY A 69 19.73 -27.11 19.10
N GLU A 70 19.16 -25.93 19.43
CA GLU A 70 17.75 -25.59 19.21
C GLU A 70 17.44 -25.46 17.73
N VAL A 71 18.41 -24.92 16.95
CA VAL A 71 18.31 -24.81 15.49
C VAL A 71 19.46 -25.58 14.87
N LYS A 72 19.17 -26.40 13.87
CA LYS A 72 20.16 -27.25 13.20
C LYS A 72 20.33 -26.84 11.74
N PHE A 73 21.46 -26.26 11.43
CA PHE A 73 21.90 -25.98 10.08
C PHE A 73 23.18 -26.78 9.77
N PRO A 74 23.16 -27.70 8.81
CA PRO A 74 24.29 -28.62 8.59
C PRO A 74 25.63 -27.92 8.28
N ASP A 75 25.59 -26.77 7.62
CA ASP A 75 26.74 -26.01 7.14
C ASP A 75 26.82 -24.60 7.76
N TYR A 76 26.27 -24.39 8.95
CA TYR A 76 26.17 -23.07 9.58
C TYR A 76 27.52 -22.36 9.68
N TYR A 77 28.51 -23.01 10.26
CA TYR A 77 29.82 -22.42 10.49
C TYR A 77 30.64 -22.18 9.21
N THR A 78 30.30 -22.84 8.11
CA THR A 78 30.91 -22.62 6.80
C THR A 78 30.20 -21.52 6.00
N ASN A 79 28.88 -21.36 6.22
CA ASN A 79 28.03 -20.42 5.48
C ASN A 79 27.20 -19.53 6.40
N THR A 80 27.80 -19.01 7.46
CA THR A 80 27.13 -18.17 8.48
C THR A 80 26.37 -17.00 7.87
N GLU A 81 26.99 -16.30 6.90
CA GLU A 81 26.38 -15.15 6.23
C GLU A 81 25.05 -15.48 5.55
N LYS A 82 24.92 -16.66 4.96
CA LYS A 82 23.68 -17.14 4.33
C LYS A 82 22.53 -17.24 5.32
N TYR A 83 22.79 -17.76 6.52
CA TYR A 83 21.78 -17.98 7.55
C TYR A 83 21.48 -16.70 8.35
N GLN A 84 22.46 -15.80 8.47
CA GLN A 84 22.30 -14.49 9.10
C GLN A 84 21.74 -13.43 8.15
N ALA A 85 21.58 -13.74 6.85
CA ALA A 85 21.00 -12.86 5.85
C ALA A 85 19.47 -12.69 6.11
N VAL A 86 19.13 -11.85 7.09
CA VAL A 86 17.74 -11.55 7.46
C VAL A 86 17.33 -10.18 6.96
N ARG A 87 16.11 -10.09 6.46
CA ARG A 87 15.47 -8.83 6.09
C ARG A 87 14.46 -8.44 7.16
N PHE A 88 14.76 -7.38 7.89
CA PHE A 88 13.81 -6.78 8.84
C PHE A 88 12.86 -5.86 8.09
N LYS A 89 11.56 -6.05 8.30
CA LYS A 89 10.52 -5.16 7.76
C LYS A 89 9.97 -4.32 8.90
N PRO A 90 10.21 -2.99 8.91
CA PRO A 90 9.59 -2.11 9.89
C PRO A 90 8.10 -2.00 9.62
N ARG A 91 7.33 -1.65 10.66
CA ARG A 91 5.91 -1.36 10.51
C ARG A 91 5.71 -0.14 9.62
N GLY A 92 4.85 -0.25 8.60
CA GLY A 92 4.36 0.86 7.80
C GLY A 92 3.31 1.70 8.54
N TRP A 93 2.76 2.69 7.85
CA TRP A 93 1.71 3.58 8.37
C TRP A 93 0.43 3.40 7.58
N SER A 94 -0.69 3.64 8.25
CA SER A 94 -1.99 3.73 7.57
C SER A 94 -2.00 4.87 6.55
N TRP A 95 -2.77 4.69 5.50
CA TRP A 95 -2.96 5.72 4.48
C TRP A 95 -3.63 6.96 5.05
N ILE A 96 -3.27 8.14 4.56
CA ILE A 96 -3.89 9.41 4.94
C ILE A 96 -5.10 9.67 4.05
N ASP A 97 -4.97 9.41 2.74
CA ASP A 97 -6.02 9.50 1.73
C ASP A 97 -5.98 8.21 0.90
N PRO A 98 -6.71 7.16 1.34
CA PRO A 98 -6.62 5.83 0.73
C PRO A 98 -6.89 5.85 -0.78
N THR A 99 -7.89 6.60 -1.23
CA THR A 99 -8.26 6.64 -2.65
C THR A 99 -7.14 7.19 -3.52
N LYS A 100 -6.58 8.35 -3.13
CA LYS A 100 -5.49 8.98 -3.90
C LYS A 100 -4.20 8.18 -3.82
N GLU A 101 -3.91 7.59 -2.67
CA GLU A 101 -2.69 6.80 -2.48
C GLU A 101 -2.77 5.49 -3.29
N ILE A 102 -3.91 4.80 -3.30
CA ILE A 102 -4.11 3.60 -4.14
C ILE A 102 -3.98 3.94 -5.63
N GLN A 103 -4.57 5.04 -6.09
CA GLN A 103 -4.44 5.46 -7.48
C GLN A 103 -2.99 5.80 -7.85
N ALA A 104 -2.26 6.48 -6.96
CA ALA A 104 -0.86 6.81 -7.16
C ALA A 104 0.02 5.55 -7.24
N TYR A 105 -0.16 4.59 -6.33
CA TYR A 105 0.56 3.32 -6.36
C TYR A 105 0.22 2.49 -7.61
N ARG A 106 -1.07 2.41 -7.98
CA ARG A 106 -1.49 1.73 -9.20
C ARG A 106 -0.78 2.32 -10.43
N LEU A 107 -0.71 3.65 -10.53
CA LEU A 107 -0.03 4.33 -11.63
C LEU A 107 1.49 4.08 -11.58
N ALA A 108 2.11 4.15 -10.42
CA ALA A 108 3.55 3.91 -10.25
C ALA A 108 3.94 2.49 -10.66
N VAL A 109 3.15 1.48 -10.27
CA VAL A 109 3.37 0.08 -10.67
C VAL A 109 3.16 -0.09 -12.17
N ARG A 110 2.09 0.46 -12.76
CA ARG A 110 1.84 0.39 -14.22
C ARG A 110 2.92 1.07 -15.05
N SER A 111 3.53 2.12 -14.52
CA SER A 111 4.61 2.87 -15.18
C SER A 111 6.01 2.26 -14.92
N GLY A 112 6.11 1.19 -14.16
CA GLY A 112 7.37 0.51 -13.87
C GLY A 112 8.26 1.21 -12.83
N PHE A 113 7.76 2.21 -12.11
CA PHE A 113 8.53 2.91 -11.07
C PHE A 113 8.61 2.13 -9.75
N MET A 114 7.66 1.22 -9.51
CA MET A 114 7.59 0.40 -8.30
C MET A 114 7.09 -1.00 -8.64
N THR A 115 7.43 -1.97 -7.81
CA THR A 115 6.83 -3.30 -7.87
C THR A 115 5.65 -3.41 -6.89
N VAL A 116 4.76 -4.39 -7.11
CA VAL A 116 3.69 -4.70 -6.15
C VAL A 116 4.26 -5.05 -4.78
N SER A 117 5.42 -5.75 -4.75
CA SER A 117 6.12 -6.10 -3.50
C SER A 117 6.60 -4.88 -2.74
N ASP A 118 7.04 -3.82 -3.44
CA ASP A 118 7.43 -2.55 -2.79
C ASP A 118 6.22 -1.85 -2.18
N VAL A 119 5.09 -1.81 -2.90
CA VAL A 119 3.83 -1.24 -2.38
C VAL A 119 3.37 -1.99 -1.13
N ILE A 120 3.38 -3.32 -1.16
CA ILE A 120 3.04 -4.16 0.00
C ILE A 120 3.98 -3.87 1.18
N ALA A 121 5.29 -3.77 0.94
CA ALA A 121 6.26 -3.48 1.98
C ALA A 121 6.03 -2.10 2.62
N ASP A 122 5.61 -1.12 1.84
CA ASP A 122 5.33 0.25 2.34
C ASP A 122 3.99 0.36 3.08
N THR A 123 2.97 -0.41 2.71
CA THR A 123 1.58 -0.21 3.16
C THR A 123 1.05 -1.29 4.09
N ALA A 124 1.41 -2.55 3.87
CA ALA A 124 0.82 -3.70 4.58
C ALA A 124 1.46 -4.00 5.95
N GLY A 125 2.03 -2.99 6.62
CA GLY A 125 2.54 -3.16 8.00
C GLY A 125 3.72 -4.12 8.13
N GLY A 126 4.47 -4.33 7.05
CA GLY A 126 5.66 -5.20 7.03
C GLY A 126 5.38 -6.66 6.65
N GLN A 127 4.18 -6.96 6.16
CA GLN A 127 3.87 -8.30 5.63
C GLN A 127 4.75 -8.63 4.42
N ASP A 128 4.93 -9.91 4.15
CA ASP A 128 5.62 -10.36 2.95
C ASP A 128 4.66 -10.41 1.76
N ALA A 129 5.14 -9.99 0.59
CA ALA A 129 4.35 -10.07 -0.63
C ALA A 129 3.97 -11.52 -0.98
N GLU A 130 4.88 -12.47 -0.71
CA GLU A 130 4.62 -13.87 -0.93
C GLU A 130 3.49 -14.41 -0.04
N ASP A 131 3.43 -13.99 1.22
CA ASP A 131 2.36 -14.38 2.14
C ASP A 131 1.01 -13.80 1.71
N ILE A 132 1.00 -12.53 1.26
CA ILE A 132 -0.20 -11.89 0.71
C ILE A 132 -0.67 -12.61 -0.57
N PHE A 133 0.24 -12.96 -1.48
CA PHE A 133 -0.12 -13.67 -2.70
C PHE A 133 -0.65 -15.08 -2.42
N LYS A 134 -0.06 -15.80 -1.46
CA LYS A 134 -0.58 -17.11 -1.01
C LYS A 134 -1.98 -16.98 -0.40
N ALA A 135 -2.17 -15.99 0.48
CA ALA A 135 -3.48 -15.73 1.08
C ALA A 135 -4.51 -15.37 0.01
N ARG A 136 -4.16 -14.51 -0.95
CA ARG A 136 -5.04 -14.15 -2.05
C ARG A 136 -5.38 -15.36 -2.93
N ARG A 137 -4.43 -16.24 -3.19
CA ARG A 137 -4.69 -17.48 -3.95
C ARG A 137 -5.69 -18.38 -3.24
N GLN A 138 -5.52 -18.58 -1.92
CA GLN A 138 -6.47 -19.34 -1.11
C GLN A 138 -7.87 -18.75 -1.09
N GLU A 139 -7.96 -17.42 -1.06
CA GLU A 139 -9.22 -16.68 -1.15
C GLU A 139 -9.94 -16.92 -2.49
N LEU A 140 -9.20 -16.84 -3.61
CA LEU A 140 -9.74 -17.11 -4.94
C LEU A 140 -10.19 -18.57 -5.09
N ASP A 141 -9.40 -19.54 -4.63
CA ASP A 141 -9.77 -20.94 -4.66
C ASP A 141 -11.06 -21.22 -3.85
N LEU A 142 -11.22 -20.55 -2.69
CA LEU A 142 -12.44 -20.67 -1.88
C LEU A 142 -13.65 -19.99 -2.55
N MET A 143 -13.43 -18.84 -3.20
CA MET A 143 -14.48 -18.16 -3.97
C MET A 143 -14.97 -19.03 -5.12
N ASP A 144 -14.06 -19.66 -5.86
CA ASP A 144 -14.38 -20.59 -6.95
C ASP A 144 -15.16 -21.82 -6.42
N GLU A 145 -14.75 -22.39 -5.28
CA GLU A 145 -15.45 -23.52 -4.65
C GLU A 145 -16.88 -23.16 -4.21
N LEU A 146 -17.08 -21.92 -3.75
CA LEU A 146 -18.39 -21.44 -3.28
C LEU A 146 -19.22 -20.75 -4.37
N GLU A 147 -18.75 -20.74 -5.62
CA GLU A 147 -19.38 -20.06 -6.77
C GLU A 147 -19.67 -18.58 -6.49
N LEU A 148 -18.73 -17.87 -5.78
CA LEU A 148 -18.84 -16.46 -5.43
C LEU A 148 -17.98 -15.61 -6.38
N VAL A 149 -18.58 -14.54 -6.89
CA VAL A 149 -17.88 -13.51 -7.68
C VAL A 149 -17.99 -12.18 -6.96
N PHE A 150 -16.85 -11.57 -6.62
CA PHE A 150 -16.81 -10.23 -6.05
C PHE A 150 -16.35 -9.21 -7.12
N ASP A 151 -16.84 -7.99 -7.01
CA ASP A 151 -16.42 -6.86 -7.85
C ASP A 151 -14.94 -6.51 -7.72
N THR A 152 -14.28 -7.05 -6.72
CA THR A 152 -12.83 -6.92 -6.48
C THR A 152 -11.98 -7.98 -7.18
N ASP A 153 -12.61 -8.93 -7.89
CA ASP A 153 -11.89 -9.92 -8.67
C ASP A 153 -11.52 -9.37 -10.06
N ALA A 154 -10.33 -8.82 -10.17
CA ALA A 154 -9.82 -8.24 -11.40
C ALA A 154 -9.61 -9.25 -12.55
N ALA A 155 -9.77 -10.56 -12.33
CA ALA A 155 -9.75 -11.57 -13.39
C ALA A 155 -11.13 -11.74 -14.05
N GLN A 156 -12.21 -11.46 -13.32
CA GLN A 156 -13.58 -11.66 -13.79
C GLN A 156 -14.34 -10.36 -14.04
N VAL A 157 -13.97 -9.27 -13.37
CA VAL A 157 -14.66 -7.97 -13.49
C VAL A 157 -13.69 -6.83 -13.82
N ASP A 158 -14.20 -5.83 -14.53
CA ASP A 158 -13.48 -4.59 -14.85
C ASP A 158 -13.47 -3.60 -13.66
N ASP A 159 -12.83 -2.44 -13.85
CA ASP A 159 -12.76 -1.36 -12.86
C ASP A 159 -14.13 -0.80 -12.41
N HIS A 160 -15.21 -1.14 -13.11
CA HIS A 160 -16.57 -0.66 -12.88
C HIS A 160 -17.50 -1.78 -12.39
N GLY A 161 -16.94 -2.96 -12.09
CA GLY A 161 -17.70 -4.12 -11.61
C GLY A 161 -18.49 -4.84 -12.71
N LYS A 162 -18.21 -4.55 -14.00
CA LYS A 162 -18.79 -5.30 -15.11
C LYS A 162 -17.93 -6.52 -15.41
N ALA A 163 -18.58 -7.62 -15.80
CA ALA A 163 -17.86 -8.82 -16.25
C ALA A 163 -16.85 -8.45 -17.34
N GLN A 164 -15.59 -8.89 -17.19
CA GLN A 164 -14.61 -8.73 -18.26
C GLN A 164 -15.10 -9.52 -19.47
N MET A 165 -15.15 -8.86 -20.61
CA MET A 165 -15.45 -9.54 -21.86
C MET A 165 -14.42 -10.65 -22.07
N ALA A 166 -14.92 -11.87 -22.31
CA ALA A 166 -14.07 -12.98 -22.71
C ALA A 166 -13.25 -12.58 -23.96
N ASP A 167 -12.00 -13.07 -24.02
CA ASP A 167 -11.08 -12.83 -25.13
C ASP A 167 -11.82 -13.04 -26.48
N PRO A 168 -11.73 -12.10 -27.44
CA PRO A 168 -12.36 -12.26 -28.77
C PRO A 168 -11.95 -13.55 -29.51
N GLY A 169 -11.00 -14.30 -29.00
CA GLY A 169 -10.56 -15.60 -29.48
C GLY A 169 -11.35 -16.80 -28.93
N ASP A 170 -12.25 -16.62 -27.95
CA ASP A 170 -13.08 -17.69 -27.42
C ASP A 170 -14.35 -17.85 -28.25
N PRO A 171 -14.54 -18.98 -28.96
CA PRO A 171 -15.69 -19.20 -29.84
C PRO A 171 -17.06 -19.28 -29.12
N GLY A 172 -17.07 -19.16 -27.76
CA GLY A 172 -18.28 -19.19 -26.94
C GLY A 172 -18.85 -17.82 -26.56
N ALA A 173 -18.10 -16.73 -26.77
CA ALA A 173 -18.53 -15.38 -26.38
C ALA A 173 -19.44 -14.73 -27.44
N GLN A 174 -20.71 -15.05 -27.44
CA GLN A 174 -21.71 -14.26 -28.19
C GLN A 174 -22.04 -13.02 -27.35
N ALA A 175 -21.65 -11.84 -27.87
CA ALA A 175 -22.02 -10.56 -27.30
C ALA A 175 -23.54 -10.37 -27.37
N GLU A 176 -24.17 -10.21 -26.19
CA GLU A 176 -25.53 -9.67 -26.15
C GLU A 176 -25.48 -8.21 -26.64
N PRO A 177 -26.44 -7.79 -27.51
CA PRO A 177 -26.44 -6.43 -28.01
C PRO A 177 -26.78 -5.44 -26.86
N ASN A 178 -25.94 -4.43 -26.72
CA ASN A 178 -26.11 -3.33 -25.81
C ASN A 178 -27.36 -2.52 -26.27
N ASP A 179 -28.48 -2.70 -25.61
CA ASP A 179 -29.63 -1.81 -25.68
C ASP A 179 -29.35 -0.55 -24.86
N ASP A 180 -28.61 0.38 -25.43
CA ASP A 180 -28.45 1.72 -24.88
C ASP A 180 -29.60 2.57 -25.43
N PRO A 181 -30.60 3.03 -24.66
CA PRO A 181 -31.65 3.90 -25.15
C PRO A 181 -31.04 5.27 -25.49
N ALA A 182 -30.98 5.55 -26.79
CA ALA A 182 -30.54 6.79 -27.34
C ALA A 182 -31.11 8.01 -26.60
N GLN A 183 -30.21 8.85 -26.10
CA GLN A 183 -30.52 10.21 -25.67
C GLN A 183 -30.96 10.99 -26.88
N THR A 184 -32.27 11.20 -27.03
CA THR A 184 -32.83 12.18 -27.94
C THR A 184 -32.48 13.58 -27.45
N SER A 185 -31.49 14.18 -28.08
CA SER A 185 -31.21 15.61 -27.96
C SER A 185 -32.35 16.41 -28.58
N ASP A 186 -33.19 17.00 -27.73
CA ASP A 186 -34.18 17.98 -28.14
C ASP A 186 -33.46 19.32 -28.38
N ALA A 187 -33.32 19.65 -29.66
CA ALA A 187 -32.82 20.93 -30.14
C ALA A 187 -33.97 21.93 -30.13
N GLY A 188 -34.19 22.59 -28.97
CA GLY A 188 -35.09 23.74 -28.93
C GLY A 188 -34.50 24.96 -29.63
N SER A 189 -35.13 25.33 -30.70
CA SER A 189 -34.88 26.58 -31.42
C SER A 189 -35.19 27.81 -30.56
N ASN A 190 -34.21 28.66 -30.34
CA ASN A 190 -34.41 30.03 -29.86
C ASN A 190 -34.82 30.93 -31.06
N ASP A 191 -36.09 31.27 -31.14
CA ASP A 191 -36.54 32.46 -31.85
C ASP A 191 -36.53 33.64 -30.89
N ASP A 192 -35.71 34.60 -31.18
CA ASP A 192 -35.68 35.96 -30.63
C ASP A 192 -36.73 36.81 -31.37
N PRO A 193 -37.59 37.56 -30.73
CA PRO A 193 -38.08 38.81 -31.32
C PRO A 193 -37.76 40.04 -30.42
N THR A 194 -36.96 40.90 -31.02
CA THR A 194 -36.84 42.31 -30.75
C THR A 194 -38.17 43.05 -30.53
N ASP A 195 -38.05 44.16 -29.81
CA ASP A 195 -38.85 45.37 -29.75
C ASP A 195 -39.71 45.62 -28.51
N LYS A 196 -39.30 46.50 -27.69
CA LYS A 196 -39.63 47.90 -27.39
C LYS A 196 -39.10 48.34 -26.05
#